data_f3ca87683c0e6aca6f021e3c5cad4ba5
#
_entry.id   f3ca87683c0e6aca6f021e3c5cad4ba5
#
_cell.length_a   1.000
_cell.length_b   1.000
_cell.length_c   1.000
_cell.angle_alpha   90.00
_cell.angle_beta   90.00
_cell.angle_gamma   90.00
#
_symmetry.space_group_name_H-M   'P 1'
#
loop_
_entity.id
_entity.type
_entity.pdbx_description
1 polymer ?
#
loop_
_entity_poly.entity_id
_entity_poly.type
_entity_poly.pdbx_seq_one_letter_code
_entity_poly.pdbx_strand_id
1 'polypeptide(L)'
;MKKIILLFTLAFGLSAAAQDYKGHYGIGLALGEPSGFSIKKFNNNSEAFQYTFGYSTVKGEEGINIGADFLLHNYDFITAEKGSIPFYYGAGIHLKSYNNAGNQIYARVPLGVAYEVADFPFDVFFEFAPGIAVIPKPELVTNFAIGGRFYFDLNKARQVVEERI
;
A
#
# COMPACT_ATOMS: atom_id res chain seq x y z
N MET A 1 12.03 -3.95 26.36
CA MET A 1 12.19 -5.16 25.54
C MET A 1 11.01 -6.14 25.67
N LYS A 2 10.49 -6.47 26.88
CA LYS A 2 9.35 -7.40 27.04
C LYS A 2 8.03 -6.93 26.41
N LYS A 3 7.76 -5.61 26.33
CA LYS A 3 6.53 -5.05 25.73
C LYS A 3 6.51 -5.09 24.20
N ILE A 4 7.66 -5.08 23.55
CA ILE A 4 7.80 -5.18 22.08
C ILE A 4 7.59 -6.64 21.63
N ILE A 5 8.05 -7.61 22.45
CA ILE A 5 7.83 -9.04 22.19
C ILE A 5 6.35 -9.40 22.33
N LEU A 6 5.61 -8.75 23.24
CA LEU A 6 4.17 -9.00 23.42
C LEU A 6 3.34 -8.48 22.21
N LEU A 7 3.74 -7.39 21.57
CA LEU A 7 3.10 -6.91 20.33
C LEU A 7 3.36 -7.87 19.15
N PHE A 8 4.53 -8.47 19.10
CA PHE A 8 4.89 -9.43 18.04
C PHE A 8 4.16 -10.77 18.20
N THR A 9 3.95 -11.23 19.42
CA THR A 9 3.21 -12.48 19.70
C THR A 9 1.71 -12.36 19.51
N LEU A 10 1.13 -11.16 19.62
CA LEU A 10 -0.30 -10.94 19.35
C LEU A 10 -0.62 -11.01 17.84
N ALA A 11 0.36 -10.75 16.98
CA ALA A 11 0.21 -10.84 15.52
C ALA A 11 0.17 -12.29 14.99
N PHE A 12 0.70 -13.26 15.74
CA PHE A 12 0.78 -14.68 15.33
C PHE A 12 -0.48 -15.51 15.55
N GLY A 13 -1.52 -14.94 16.15
CA GLY A 13 -2.76 -15.65 16.48
C GLY A 13 -3.88 -15.58 15.44
N LEU A 14 -3.65 -14.96 14.28
CA LEU A 14 -4.68 -14.82 13.24
C LEU A 14 -4.53 -15.96 12.23
N SER A 15 -5.37 -16.96 12.38
CA SER A 15 -5.47 -18.16 11.54
C SER A 15 -5.62 -17.85 10.06
N ALA A 16 -4.86 -18.57 9.25
CA ALA A 16 -5.01 -18.67 7.80
C ALA A 16 -6.39 -19.25 7.43
N ALA A 17 -7.34 -18.37 7.14
CA ALA A 17 -8.51 -18.71 6.33
C ALA A 17 -8.22 -18.21 4.92
N ALA A 18 -8.74 -18.89 3.89
CA ALA A 18 -8.66 -18.44 2.50
C ALA A 18 -8.87 -16.93 2.44
N GLN A 19 -7.91 -16.23 1.85
CA GLN A 19 -7.75 -14.79 2.03
C GLN A 19 -8.91 -14.00 1.43
N ASP A 20 -9.97 -13.81 2.23
CA ASP A 20 -10.98 -12.81 1.96
C ASP A 20 -10.47 -11.47 2.49
N TYR A 21 -9.92 -10.64 1.61
CA TYR A 21 -9.35 -9.34 1.97
C TYR A 21 -10.40 -8.25 2.21
N LYS A 22 -11.68 -8.54 2.01
CA LYS A 22 -12.76 -7.57 2.22
C LYS A 22 -12.69 -6.99 3.64
N GLY A 23 -12.48 -5.67 3.69
CA GLY A 23 -12.38 -4.95 4.96
C GLY A 23 -11.01 -5.03 5.65
N HIS A 24 -10.02 -5.72 5.05
CA HIS A 24 -8.68 -5.78 5.59
C HIS A 24 -7.88 -4.50 5.33
N TYR A 25 -7.03 -4.19 6.28
CA TYR A 25 -6.06 -3.10 6.20
C TYR A 25 -4.66 -3.68 6.10
N GLY A 26 -3.92 -3.30 5.06
CA GLY A 26 -2.50 -3.56 4.93
C GLY A 26 -1.70 -2.34 5.32
N ILE A 27 -0.71 -2.48 6.20
CA ILE A 27 0.24 -1.42 6.55
C ILE A 27 1.63 -1.94 6.30
N GLY A 28 2.46 -1.12 5.66
CA GLY A 28 3.82 -1.51 5.34
C GLY A 28 4.69 -0.37 4.89
N LEU A 29 5.81 -0.74 4.30
CA LEU A 29 6.82 0.17 3.79
C LEU A 29 6.98 -0.03 2.28
N ALA A 30 7.24 1.07 1.61
CA ALA A 30 7.61 1.14 0.21
C ALA A 30 8.98 1.81 0.08
N LEU A 31 9.85 1.23 -0.72
CA LEU A 31 11.16 1.77 -1.09
C LEU A 31 11.14 2.11 -2.58
N GLY A 32 11.54 3.29 -2.91
CA GLY A 32 11.55 3.79 -4.28
C GLY A 32 11.38 5.30 -4.32
N GLU A 33 10.57 5.77 -5.26
CA GLU A 33 10.25 7.19 -5.38
C GLU A 33 8.71 7.39 -5.39
N PRO A 34 8.15 7.93 -4.28
CA PRO A 34 8.78 8.21 -2.99
C PRO A 34 8.97 6.94 -2.13
N SER A 35 9.89 7.00 -1.16
CA SER A 35 10.03 5.98 -0.11
C SER A 35 9.23 6.36 1.13
N GLY A 36 8.55 5.40 1.77
CA GLY A 36 7.75 5.68 2.96
C GLY A 36 6.76 4.61 3.37
N PHE A 37 5.67 5.03 3.99
CA PHE A 37 4.60 4.16 4.42
C PHE A 37 3.58 3.95 3.29
N SER A 38 3.11 2.71 3.18
CA SER A 38 2.00 2.32 2.32
C SER A 38 0.89 1.73 3.18
N ILE A 39 -0.31 2.27 3.06
CA ILE A 39 -1.50 1.76 3.72
C ILE A 39 -2.49 1.38 2.62
N LYS A 40 -2.94 0.12 2.60
CA LYS A 40 -3.94 -0.38 1.66
C LYS A 40 -5.18 -0.82 2.42
N LYS A 41 -6.36 -0.43 1.97
CA LYS A 41 -7.65 -0.87 2.49
C LYS A 41 -8.46 -1.50 1.39
N PHE A 42 -8.77 -2.77 1.52
CA PHE A 42 -9.67 -3.47 0.61
C PHE A 42 -11.14 -3.15 0.93
N ASN A 43 -11.90 -2.74 -0.09
CA ASN A 43 -13.35 -2.58 0.00
C ASN A 43 -14.07 -3.91 -0.28
N ASN A 44 -13.51 -4.65 -1.23
CA ASN A 44 -13.88 -6.02 -1.59
C ASN A 44 -12.62 -6.74 -2.09
N ASN A 45 -12.76 -7.97 -2.59
CA ASN A 45 -11.60 -8.77 -2.99
C ASN A 45 -10.83 -8.23 -4.20
N SER A 46 -11.40 -7.31 -4.96
CA SER A 46 -10.80 -6.75 -6.18
C SER A 46 -10.51 -5.26 -6.10
N GLU A 47 -11.13 -4.53 -5.18
CA GLU A 47 -11.03 -3.08 -5.08
C GLU A 47 -10.38 -2.66 -3.78
N ALA A 48 -9.42 -1.76 -3.88
CA ALA A 48 -8.76 -1.20 -2.72
C ALA A 48 -8.48 0.29 -2.86
N PHE A 49 -8.41 0.99 -1.73
CA PHE A 49 -7.75 2.29 -1.63
C PHE A 49 -6.33 2.10 -1.09
N GLN A 50 -5.38 2.77 -1.70
CA GLN A 50 -4.01 2.83 -1.22
C GLN A 50 -3.66 4.26 -0.86
N TYR A 51 -3.08 4.45 0.32
CA TYR A 51 -2.59 5.73 0.79
C TYR A 51 -1.07 5.65 0.92
N THR A 52 -0.40 6.65 0.40
CA THR A 52 1.06 6.76 0.47
C THR A 52 1.43 7.97 1.31
N PHE A 53 2.34 7.79 2.25
CA PHE A 53 2.98 8.85 2.99
C PHE A 53 4.49 8.62 2.94
N GLY A 54 5.17 9.39 2.10
CA GLY A 54 6.58 9.14 1.80
C GLY A 54 7.40 10.41 1.67
N TYR A 55 8.68 10.19 1.44
CA TYR A 55 9.66 11.24 1.19
C TYR A 55 10.43 10.94 -0.10
N SER A 56 10.51 11.94 -0.96
CA SER A 56 11.35 11.91 -2.16
C SER A 56 12.77 12.30 -1.81
N THR A 57 13.74 11.49 -2.24
CA THR A 57 15.17 11.75 -2.06
C THR A 57 15.88 12.15 -3.36
N VAL A 58 15.12 12.30 -4.44
CA VAL A 58 15.67 12.72 -5.73
C VAL A 58 16.22 14.12 -5.62
N LYS A 59 17.50 14.28 -5.98
CA LYS A 59 18.22 15.55 -5.88
C LYS A 59 17.50 16.68 -6.62
N GLY A 60 17.19 17.75 -5.89
CA GLY A 60 16.43 18.89 -6.40
C GLY A 60 14.91 18.73 -6.34
N GLU A 61 14.45 17.52 -5.96
CA GLU A 61 13.03 17.20 -5.80
C GLU A 61 12.73 16.60 -4.41
N GLU A 62 13.61 16.85 -3.45
CA GLU A 62 13.43 16.37 -2.09
C GLU A 62 12.18 16.98 -1.45
N GLY A 63 11.37 16.13 -0.82
CA GLY A 63 10.14 16.60 -0.19
C GLY A 63 9.20 15.50 0.25
N ILE A 64 8.17 15.91 0.99
CA ILE A 64 7.11 15.02 1.47
C ILE A 64 6.14 14.74 0.31
N ASN A 65 5.75 13.47 0.18
CA ASN A 65 4.73 13.02 -0.75
C ASN A 65 3.58 12.38 0.02
N ILE A 66 2.37 12.83 -0.25
CA ILE A 66 1.13 12.26 0.31
C ILE A 66 0.19 11.98 -0.85
N GLY A 67 -0.40 10.80 -0.90
CA GLY A 67 -1.30 10.47 -1.98
C GLY A 67 -2.33 9.42 -1.64
N ALA A 68 -3.35 9.37 -2.50
CA ALA A 68 -4.39 8.36 -2.47
C ALA A 68 -4.64 7.81 -3.87
N ASP A 69 -4.71 6.49 -3.98
CA ASP A 69 -4.98 5.76 -5.21
C ASP A 69 -6.18 4.85 -5.01
N PHE A 70 -7.02 4.73 -6.02
CA PHE A 70 -8.02 3.67 -6.15
C PHE A 70 -7.45 2.58 -7.04
N LEU A 71 -7.45 1.33 -6.57
CA LEU A 71 -6.82 0.19 -7.24
C LEU A 71 -7.84 -0.89 -7.53
N LEU A 72 -7.72 -1.46 -8.71
CA LEU A 72 -8.44 -2.66 -9.16
C LEU A 72 -7.44 -3.81 -9.28
N HIS A 73 -7.75 -4.96 -8.65
CA HIS A 73 -6.90 -6.15 -8.64
C HIS A 73 -7.51 -7.22 -9.53
N ASN A 74 -6.68 -7.82 -10.37
CA ASN A 74 -7.01 -8.98 -11.19
C ASN A 74 -6.18 -10.18 -10.74
N TYR A 75 -6.84 -11.21 -10.26
CA TYR A 75 -6.25 -12.45 -9.74
C TYR A 75 -6.12 -13.55 -10.80
N ASP A 76 -6.72 -13.36 -11.97
CA ASP A 76 -6.77 -14.37 -13.01
C ASP A 76 -5.57 -14.33 -13.96
N PHE A 77 -4.76 -13.27 -13.86
CA PHE A 77 -3.68 -13.01 -14.81
C PHE A 77 -2.45 -13.93 -14.59
N ILE A 78 -2.13 -14.22 -13.34
CA ILE A 78 -0.99 -15.05 -12.96
C ILE A 78 -1.43 -16.04 -11.91
N THR A 79 -1.27 -17.33 -12.21
CA THR A 79 -1.56 -18.42 -11.27
C THR A 79 -0.29 -18.79 -10.51
N ALA A 80 -0.39 -18.93 -9.19
CA ALA A 80 0.69 -19.43 -8.33
C ALA A 80 0.29 -20.76 -7.71
N GLU A 81 1.26 -21.64 -7.47
CA GLU A 81 1.02 -22.90 -6.77
C GLU A 81 0.65 -22.70 -5.30
N LYS A 82 1.17 -21.64 -4.69
CA LYS A 82 0.85 -21.19 -3.33
C LYS A 82 0.74 -19.68 -3.32
N GLY A 83 -0.24 -19.15 -2.55
CA GLY A 83 -0.52 -17.71 -2.51
C GLY A 83 -1.23 -17.21 -3.75
N SER A 84 -1.20 -15.91 -3.96
CA SER A 84 -1.81 -15.22 -5.10
C SER A 84 -0.86 -14.19 -5.68
N ILE A 85 -0.90 -13.99 -7.00
CA ILE A 85 -0.11 -12.96 -7.68
C ILE A 85 -1.06 -12.03 -8.44
N PRO A 86 -1.81 -11.16 -7.75
CA PRO A 86 -2.65 -10.21 -8.45
C PRO A 86 -1.81 -9.17 -9.20
N PHE A 87 -2.21 -8.90 -10.44
CA PHE A 87 -1.87 -7.68 -11.13
C PHE A 87 -2.88 -6.61 -10.72
N TYR A 88 -2.42 -5.40 -10.42
CA TYR A 88 -3.31 -4.30 -10.09
C TYR A 88 -2.99 -3.04 -10.89
N TYR A 89 -4.02 -2.24 -11.11
CA TYR A 89 -3.94 -0.95 -11.78
C TYR A 89 -4.97 0.00 -11.18
N GLY A 90 -4.78 1.29 -11.43
CA GLY A 90 -5.71 2.26 -10.87
C GLY A 90 -5.45 3.69 -11.29
N ALA A 91 -5.98 4.59 -10.51
CA ALA A 91 -5.77 6.02 -10.65
C ALA A 91 -5.70 6.68 -9.28
N GLY A 92 -4.88 7.71 -9.17
CA GLY A 92 -4.72 8.44 -7.92
C GLY A 92 -4.29 9.87 -8.08
N ILE A 93 -4.34 10.58 -6.96
CA ILE A 93 -3.90 11.97 -6.84
C ILE A 93 -2.91 12.06 -5.70
N HIS A 94 -1.80 12.74 -5.95
CA HIS A 94 -0.71 12.94 -5.02
C HIS A 94 -0.35 14.41 -4.89
N LEU A 95 0.06 14.78 -3.69
CA LEU A 95 0.65 16.07 -3.35
C LEU A 95 2.12 15.83 -2.97
N LYS A 96 3.04 16.49 -3.65
CA LYS A 96 4.45 16.54 -3.29
C LYS A 96 4.79 17.95 -2.84
N SER A 97 5.25 18.09 -1.62
CA SER A 97 5.71 19.35 -1.06
C SER A 97 7.23 19.35 -1.04
N TYR A 98 7.82 20.15 -1.92
CA TYR A 98 9.28 20.26 -2.03
C TYR A 98 9.85 21.14 -0.91
N ASN A 99 11.03 20.82 -0.46
CA ASN A 99 11.71 21.60 0.58
C ASN A 99 12.04 23.03 0.10
N ASN A 100 12.32 23.22 -1.20
CA ASN A 100 12.81 24.48 -1.74
C ASN A 100 12.05 25.02 -2.98
N ALA A 101 10.99 24.34 -3.45
CA ALA A 101 10.39 24.63 -4.76
C ALA A 101 8.85 24.72 -4.76
N GLY A 102 8.21 24.82 -3.58
CA GLY A 102 6.75 24.88 -3.48
C GLY A 102 6.08 23.51 -3.51
N ASN A 103 4.86 23.45 -4.03
CA ASN A 103 4.04 22.25 -4.02
C ASN A 103 3.74 21.80 -5.45
N GLN A 104 3.68 20.47 -5.64
CA GLN A 104 3.25 19.85 -6.89
C GLN A 104 2.04 18.95 -6.61
N ILE A 105 1.00 19.12 -7.43
CA ILE A 105 -0.15 18.19 -7.44
C ILE A 105 -0.09 17.43 -8.76
N TYR A 106 -0.17 16.11 -8.68
CA TYR A 106 -0.16 15.26 -9.87
C TYR A 106 -1.16 14.11 -9.78
N ALA A 107 -1.71 13.73 -10.93
CA ALA A 107 -2.47 12.52 -11.13
C ALA A 107 -1.54 11.41 -11.61
N ARG A 108 -1.76 10.17 -11.17
CA ARG A 108 -0.94 9.02 -11.57
C ARG A 108 -1.79 7.79 -11.88
N VAL A 109 -1.23 6.89 -12.65
CA VAL A 109 -1.81 5.58 -12.98
C VAL A 109 -0.89 4.50 -12.40
N PRO A 110 -1.15 4.01 -11.18
CA PRO A 110 -0.38 2.90 -10.64
C PRO A 110 -0.66 1.62 -11.42
N LEU A 111 0.42 0.90 -11.73
CA LEU A 111 0.46 -0.41 -12.36
C LEU A 111 1.37 -1.27 -11.52
N GLY A 112 0.88 -2.38 -10.99
CA GLY A 112 1.70 -3.17 -10.10
C GLY A 112 1.34 -4.64 -10.06
N VAL A 113 2.24 -5.40 -9.47
CA VAL A 113 2.06 -6.79 -9.15
C VAL A 113 2.38 -7.00 -7.67
N ALA A 114 1.59 -7.83 -7.01
CA ALA A 114 1.86 -8.21 -5.64
C ALA A 114 1.98 -9.74 -5.54
N TYR A 115 2.75 -10.23 -4.60
CA TYR A 115 2.72 -11.61 -4.17
C TYR A 115 2.13 -11.67 -2.76
N GLU A 116 0.96 -12.24 -2.65
CA GLU A 116 0.25 -12.45 -1.40
C GLU A 116 0.57 -13.85 -0.88
N VAL A 117 1.18 -13.92 0.30
CA VAL A 117 1.67 -15.17 0.89
C VAL A 117 0.49 -16.01 1.39
N ALA A 118 0.40 -17.29 1.02
CA ALA A 118 -0.75 -18.16 1.30
C ALA A 118 -1.13 -18.28 2.77
N ASP A 119 -0.14 -18.51 3.65
CA ASP A 119 -0.36 -18.85 5.05
C ASP A 119 0.04 -17.72 6.01
N PHE A 120 0.26 -16.54 5.47
CA PHE A 120 0.72 -15.39 6.24
C PHE A 120 0.14 -14.10 5.68
N PRO A 121 -0.50 -13.25 6.51
CA PRO A 121 -1.19 -12.04 6.05
C PRO A 121 -0.19 -10.95 5.64
N PHE A 122 0.58 -11.21 4.59
CA PHE A 122 1.65 -10.37 4.10
C PHE A 122 1.70 -10.37 2.58
N ASP A 123 1.94 -9.22 1.98
CA ASP A 123 2.27 -9.10 0.57
C ASP A 123 3.66 -8.47 0.36
N VAL A 124 4.26 -8.82 -0.77
CA VAL A 124 5.37 -8.07 -1.36
C VAL A 124 4.87 -7.52 -2.68
N PHE A 125 5.13 -6.27 -2.98
CA PHE A 125 4.65 -5.65 -4.22
C PHE A 125 5.74 -4.90 -4.95
N PHE A 126 5.55 -4.81 -6.28
CA PHE A 126 6.26 -3.89 -7.15
C PHE A 126 5.23 -3.02 -7.86
N GLU A 127 5.47 -1.71 -7.90
CA GLU A 127 4.58 -0.72 -8.50
C GLU A 127 5.39 0.23 -9.38
N PHE A 128 4.86 0.50 -10.57
CA PHE A 128 5.29 1.56 -11.46
C PHE A 128 4.09 2.48 -11.71
N ALA A 129 4.25 3.77 -11.53
CA ALA A 129 3.15 4.72 -11.63
C ALA A 129 3.55 5.97 -12.40
N PRO A 130 3.34 5.98 -13.73
CA PRO A 130 3.45 7.18 -14.53
C PRO A 130 2.32 8.16 -14.17
N GLY A 131 2.61 9.45 -14.29
CA GLY A 131 1.65 10.50 -13.95
C GLY A 131 1.93 11.81 -14.66
N ILE A 132 1.03 12.76 -14.44
CA ILE A 132 1.13 14.11 -14.94
C ILE A 132 0.87 15.07 -13.78
N ALA A 133 1.85 15.92 -13.49
CA ALA A 133 1.65 17.07 -12.63
C ALA A 133 0.74 18.08 -13.33
N VAL A 134 -0.12 18.71 -12.55
CA VAL A 134 -1.01 19.77 -13.02
C VAL A 134 -0.70 21.12 -12.37
N ILE A 135 -0.05 21.09 -11.23
CA ILE A 135 0.41 22.26 -10.48
C ILE A 135 1.87 22.03 -10.11
N PRO A 136 2.76 23.02 -10.25
CA PRO A 136 2.56 24.39 -10.74
C PRO A 136 2.46 24.50 -12.27
N LYS A 137 2.92 23.47 -12.99
CA LYS A 137 2.89 23.38 -14.46
C LYS A 137 2.71 21.94 -14.91
N PRO A 138 2.16 21.69 -16.10
CA PRO A 138 2.12 20.35 -16.66
C PRO A 138 3.53 19.77 -16.84
N GLU A 139 3.76 18.59 -16.22
CA GLU A 139 5.06 17.91 -16.26
C GLU A 139 4.84 16.40 -16.05
N LEU A 140 5.63 15.58 -16.76
CA LEU A 140 5.61 14.14 -16.57
C LEU A 140 6.25 13.78 -15.23
N VAL A 141 5.57 12.92 -14.48
CA VAL A 141 6.04 12.38 -13.20
C VAL A 141 6.11 10.86 -13.33
N THR A 142 7.12 10.27 -12.75
CA THR A 142 7.25 8.81 -12.70
C THR A 142 7.59 8.38 -11.28
N ASN A 143 6.75 7.51 -10.74
CA ASN A 143 7.00 6.89 -9.45
C ASN A 143 7.26 5.39 -9.65
N PHE A 144 8.05 4.81 -8.76
CA PHE A 144 8.23 3.37 -8.66
C PHE A 144 8.46 2.98 -7.20
N ALA A 145 7.99 1.80 -6.84
CA ALA A 145 8.18 1.30 -5.49
C ALA A 145 8.27 -0.23 -5.48
N ILE A 146 9.09 -0.73 -4.57
CA ILE A 146 9.04 -2.11 -4.09
C ILE A 146 8.76 -2.07 -2.60
N GLY A 147 7.90 -2.93 -2.10
CA GLY A 147 7.56 -2.88 -0.68
C GLY A 147 6.90 -4.14 -0.18
N GLY A 148 6.54 -4.11 1.10
CA GLY A 148 5.77 -5.18 1.71
C GLY A 148 4.79 -4.62 2.73
N ARG A 149 3.64 -5.29 2.88
CA ARG A 149 2.56 -4.91 3.79
C ARG A 149 2.10 -6.10 4.59
N PHE A 150 1.78 -5.84 5.85
CA PHE A 150 1.12 -6.78 6.74
C PHE A 150 -0.36 -6.43 6.82
N TYR A 151 -1.23 -7.45 6.68
CA TYR A 151 -2.68 -7.29 6.66
C TYR A 151 -3.32 -7.71 7.97
N PHE A 152 -4.33 -6.98 8.40
CA PHE A 152 -5.13 -7.27 9.59
C PHE A 152 -6.59 -6.85 9.38
N ASP A 153 -7.50 -7.58 10.04
CA ASP A 153 -8.92 -7.29 10.05
C ASP A 153 -9.29 -6.54 11.34
N LEU A 154 -9.60 -5.25 11.20
CA LEU A 154 -10.01 -4.43 12.35
C LEU A 154 -11.34 -4.86 12.94
N ASN A 155 -12.24 -5.47 12.18
CA ASN A 155 -13.54 -5.92 12.70
C ASN A 155 -13.36 -7.10 13.65
N LYS A 156 -12.49 -8.06 13.29
CA LYS A 156 -12.14 -9.18 14.20
C LYS A 156 -11.41 -8.68 15.44
N ALA A 157 -10.49 -7.74 15.29
CA ALA A 157 -9.79 -7.15 16.42
C ALA A 157 -10.74 -6.45 17.41
N ARG A 158 -11.75 -5.74 16.90
CA ARG A 158 -12.77 -5.07 17.71
C ARG A 158 -13.67 -6.07 18.46
N GLN A 159 -14.13 -7.13 17.82
CA GLN A 159 -14.93 -8.17 18.46
C GLN A 159 -14.20 -8.84 19.62
N VAL A 160 -12.92 -9.17 19.45
CA VAL A 160 -12.10 -9.76 20.53
C VAL A 160 -11.93 -8.83 21.72
N VAL A 161 -11.92 -7.52 21.52
CA VAL A 161 -11.85 -6.53 22.61
C VAL A 161 -13.21 -6.41 23.31
N GLU A 162 -14.31 -6.40 22.55
CA GLU A 162 -15.69 -6.30 23.12
C GLU A 162 -16.08 -7.56 23.92
N GLU A 163 -15.58 -8.75 23.57
CA GLU A 163 -15.80 -10.00 24.33
C GLU A 163 -14.98 -10.08 25.63
N ARG A 164 -13.97 -9.22 25.83
CA ARG A 164 -13.09 -9.25 27.01
C ARG A 164 -13.36 -8.16 28.01
N ILE A 165 -14.34 -7.28 27.78
CA ILE A 165 -14.79 -6.21 28.68
C ILE A 165 -16.15 -6.56 29.28
#